data_2e37497589e090954e7d89817a9b659f
#
_entry.id   2e37497589e090954e7d89817a9b659f
#
_cell.length_a   1.000
_cell.length_b   1.000
_cell.length_c   1.000
_cell.angle_alpha   90.00
_cell.angle_beta   90.00
_cell.angle_gamma   90.00
#
_symmetry.space_group_name_H-M   'P 1'
#
loop_
_entity.id
_entity.type
_entity.pdbx_description
1 polymer ?
#
loop_
_entity_poly.entity_id
_entity_poly.type
_entity_poly.pdbx_seq_one_letter_code
_entity_poly.pdbx_strand_id
1 'polypeptide(L)'
;MKPATEVTRTLARYLVASKYADIPAPVRHEAARALLNCVGCAIGASHHETVENALAALREFSGPPQAAILGRSERLDVLNAALINGISTHVLDYDDTHARAVHPSAPVWPALLAFAEWRKTSGAELVHAFVLGVETECRIGLSVFPEH
;
A
#
# COMPACT_ATOMS: atom_id res chain seq x y z
N MET A 1 0.68 7.61 -32.34
CA MET A 1 0.55 7.68 -30.85
C MET A 1 -0.93 7.92 -30.51
N LYS A 2 -1.56 7.10 -29.67
CA LYS A 2 -2.90 7.42 -29.15
C LYS A 2 -2.80 8.68 -28.27
N PRO A 3 -3.80 9.57 -28.28
CA PRO A 3 -3.79 10.76 -27.44
C PRO A 3 -3.70 10.37 -25.95
N ALA A 4 -2.94 11.11 -25.17
CA ALA A 4 -2.71 10.86 -23.72
C ALA A 4 -4.04 10.73 -22.92
N THR A 5 -5.08 11.42 -23.34
CA THR A 5 -6.44 11.35 -22.76
C THR A 5 -7.08 9.96 -22.84
N GLU A 6 -6.69 9.11 -23.79
CA GLU A 6 -7.21 7.75 -23.91
C GLU A 6 -6.51 6.76 -22.97
N VAL A 7 -5.23 6.98 -22.64
CA VAL A 7 -4.47 6.09 -21.73
C VAL A 7 -5.07 6.14 -20.33
N THR A 8 -5.21 7.34 -19.76
CA THR A 8 -5.79 7.53 -18.43
C THR A 8 -7.23 7.00 -18.36
N ARG A 9 -8.04 7.28 -19.38
CA ARG A 9 -9.41 6.78 -19.45
C ARG A 9 -9.48 5.25 -19.56
N THR A 10 -8.56 4.64 -20.29
CA THR A 10 -8.48 3.18 -20.42
C THR A 10 -8.12 2.55 -19.08
N LEU A 11 -7.13 3.09 -18.37
CA LEU A 11 -6.77 2.61 -17.03
C LEU A 11 -7.94 2.78 -16.05
N ALA A 12 -8.57 3.94 -16.01
CA ALA A 12 -9.72 4.20 -15.14
C ALA A 12 -10.89 3.23 -15.43
N ARG A 13 -11.21 2.95 -16.70
CA ARG A 13 -12.23 1.97 -17.05
C ARG A 13 -11.87 0.56 -16.59
N TYR A 14 -10.62 0.16 -16.73
CA TYR A 14 -10.14 -1.13 -16.22
C TYR A 14 -10.34 -1.24 -14.72
N LEU A 15 -9.90 -0.24 -13.96
CA LEU A 15 -10.03 -0.24 -12.51
C LEU A 15 -11.50 -0.34 -12.04
N VAL A 16 -12.37 0.45 -12.65
CA VAL A 16 -13.81 0.48 -12.29
C VAL A 16 -14.54 -0.79 -12.72
N ALA A 17 -14.16 -1.42 -13.84
CA ALA A 17 -14.80 -2.63 -14.34
C ALA A 17 -14.30 -3.92 -13.69
N SER A 18 -13.15 -3.89 -13.03
CA SER A 18 -12.51 -5.06 -12.42
C SER A 18 -13.35 -5.64 -11.27
N LYS A 19 -13.32 -6.96 -11.14
CA LYS A 19 -14.00 -7.67 -10.02
C LYS A 19 -13.04 -8.64 -9.36
N TYR A 20 -13.19 -8.83 -8.06
CA TYR A 20 -12.39 -9.82 -7.31
C TYR A 20 -12.44 -11.22 -7.92
N ALA A 21 -13.60 -11.64 -8.43
CA ALA A 21 -13.78 -12.96 -9.04
C ALA A 21 -12.94 -13.17 -10.30
N ASP A 22 -12.56 -12.10 -10.99
CA ASP A 22 -11.76 -12.15 -12.21
C ASP A 22 -10.25 -12.30 -11.92
N ILE A 23 -9.82 -12.10 -10.65
CA ILE A 23 -8.42 -12.25 -10.25
C ILE A 23 -8.08 -13.74 -10.15
N PRO A 24 -7.06 -14.22 -10.89
CA PRO A 24 -6.65 -15.62 -10.80
C PRO A 24 -6.23 -16.03 -9.39
N ALA A 25 -6.49 -17.28 -8.99
CA ALA A 25 -6.14 -17.78 -7.67
C ALA A 25 -4.65 -17.63 -7.32
N PRO A 26 -3.68 -17.88 -8.22
CA PRO A 26 -2.27 -17.61 -7.94
C PRO A 26 -1.98 -16.15 -7.60
N VAL A 27 -2.62 -15.19 -8.28
CA VAL A 27 -2.44 -13.74 -8.01
C VAL A 27 -2.98 -13.38 -6.63
N ARG A 28 -4.16 -13.92 -6.25
CA ARG A 28 -4.70 -13.73 -4.89
C ARG A 28 -3.78 -14.31 -3.82
N HIS A 29 -3.15 -15.45 -4.11
CA HIS A 29 -2.17 -16.07 -3.21
C HIS A 29 -0.94 -15.18 -3.03
N GLU A 30 -0.38 -14.65 -4.12
CA GLU A 30 0.76 -13.71 -4.04
C GLU A 30 0.38 -12.42 -3.31
N ALA A 31 -0.81 -11.88 -3.50
CA ALA A 31 -1.28 -10.73 -2.73
C ALA A 31 -1.30 -11.00 -1.21
N ALA A 32 -1.70 -12.21 -0.80
CA ALA A 32 -1.66 -12.62 0.61
C ALA A 32 -0.21 -12.75 1.13
N ARG A 33 0.71 -13.27 0.31
CA ARG A 33 2.14 -13.32 0.65
C ARG A 33 2.75 -11.93 0.78
N ALA A 34 2.40 -11.02 -0.12
CA ALA A 34 2.82 -9.63 -0.08
C ALA A 34 2.31 -8.92 1.20
N LEU A 35 1.06 -9.20 1.62
CA LEU A 35 0.54 -8.71 2.88
C LEU A 35 1.35 -9.23 4.08
N LEU A 36 1.66 -10.52 4.11
CA LEU A 36 2.45 -11.11 5.19
C LEU A 36 3.84 -10.47 5.27
N ASN A 37 4.50 -10.26 4.14
CA ASN A 37 5.78 -9.57 4.06
C ASN A 37 5.67 -8.13 4.57
N CYS A 38 4.72 -7.35 4.05
CA CYS A 38 4.48 -5.96 4.45
C CYS A 38 4.26 -5.83 5.97
N VAL A 39 3.37 -6.65 6.55
CA VAL A 39 3.10 -6.63 7.99
C VAL A 39 4.33 -7.07 8.80
N GLY A 40 5.05 -8.08 8.33
CA GLY A 40 6.29 -8.54 8.97
C GLY A 40 7.37 -7.47 9.00
N CYS A 41 7.61 -6.79 7.88
CA CYS A 41 8.55 -5.66 7.79
C CYS A 41 8.13 -4.51 8.70
N ALA A 42 6.85 -4.12 8.66
CA ALA A 42 6.33 -3.03 9.48
C ALA A 42 6.48 -3.30 10.99
N ILE A 43 6.15 -4.51 11.45
CA ILE A 43 6.32 -4.90 12.86
C ILE A 43 7.80 -4.92 13.24
N GLY A 44 8.64 -5.51 12.39
CA GLY A 44 10.09 -5.60 12.64
C GLY A 44 10.78 -4.24 12.76
N ALA A 45 10.29 -3.24 12.02
CA ALA A 45 10.84 -1.88 12.02
C ALA A 45 10.03 -0.88 12.86
N SER A 46 9.00 -1.31 13.57
CA SER A 46 8.05 -0.43 14.27
C SER A 46 8.69 0.54 15.26
N HIS A 47 9.88 0.22 15.80
CA HIS A 47 10.67 1.05 16.70
C HIS A 47 11.97 1.57 16.07
N HIS A 48 12.10 1.54 14.74
CA HIS A 48 13.24 2.13 14.06
C HIS A 48 13.26 3.65 14.24
N GLU A 49 14.45 4.24 14.36
CA GLU A 49 14.64 5.68 14.62
C GLU A 49 13.84 6.56 13.63
N THR A 50 13.84 6.20 12.36
CA THR A 50 13.06 6.93 11.33
C THR A 50 11.56 6.92 11.64
N VAL A 51 11.03 5.80 12.12
CA VAL A 51 9.61 5.67 12.50
C VAL A 51 9.31 6.49 13.75
N GLU A 52 10.19 6.45 14.76
CA GLU A 52 10.06 7.26 15.98
C GLU A 52 10.05 8.76 15.64
N ASN A 53 10.96 9.21 14.79
CA ASN A 53 11.04 10.62 14.37
C ASN A 53 9.80 11.07 13.58
N ALA A 54 9.34 10.24 12.65
CA ALA A 54 8.13 10.52 11.88
C ALA A 54 6.89 10.57 12.79
N LEU A 55 6.77 9.60 13.71
CA LEU A 55 5.66 9.54 14.66
C LEU A 55 5.66 10.76 15.60
N ALA A 56 6.81 11.16 16.13
CA ALA A 56 6.93 12.34 16.96
C ALA A 56 6.50 13.62 16.23
N ALA A 57 6.92 13.76 14.97
CA ALA A 57 6.57 14.91 14.15
C ALA A 57 5.08 14.99 13.81
N LEU A 58 4.43 13.85 13.55
CA LEU A 58 3.04 13.80 13.09
C LEU A 58 2.01 13.77 14.21
N ARG A 59 2.39 13.33 15.41
CA ARG A 59 1.46 13.12 16.53
C ARG A 59 0.66 14.38 16.88
N GLU A 60 1.27 15.55 16.83
CA GLU A 60 0.62 16.83 17.15
C GLU A 60 -0.41 17.26 16.08
N PHE A 61 -0.29 16.75 14.88
CA PHE A 61 -1.16 17.08 13.73
C PHE A 61 -2.18 15.99 13.44
N SER A 62 -2.13 14.86 14.17
CA SER A 62 -3.02 13.73 13.92
C SER A 62 -4.45 14.03 14.37
N GLY A 63 -5.39 13.58 13.58
CA GLY A 63 -6.82 13.59 13.89
C GLY A 63 -7.24 12.48 14.88
N PRO A 64 -8.52 12.06 14.85
CA PRO A 64 -9.03 11.00 15.73
C PRO A 64 -8.27 9.66 15.51
N PRO A 65 -8.09 8.83 16.56
CA PRO A 65 -7.35 7.57 16.49
C PRO A 65 -8.15 6.47 15.75
N GLN A 66 -8.14 6.51 14.43
CA GLN A 66 -8.96 5.67 13.55
C GLN A 66 -8.27 4.37 13.15
N ALA A 67 -6.95 4.35 13.03
CA ALA A 67 -6.18 3.20 12.57
C ALA A 67 -4.96 2.92 13.44
N ALA A 68 -4.58 1.64 13.55
CA ALA A 68 -3.45 1.19 14.33
C ALA A 68 -2.12 1.43 13.61
N ILE A 69 -1.07 1.66 14.40
CA ILE A 69 0.32 1.55 13.95
C ILE A 69 0.77 0.11 14.19
N LEU A 70 1.19 -0.56 13.12
CA LEU A 70 1.61 -1.96 13.16
C LEU A 70 2.80 -2.16 14.10
N GLY A 71 2.71 -3.14 14.99
CA GLY A 71 3.73 -3.43 16.00
C GLY A 71 3.74 -2.48 17.21
N ARG A 72 2.75 -1.57 17.32
CA ARG A 72 2.68 -0.58 18.40
C ARG A 72 1.27 -0.52 19.03
N SER A 73 1.17 0.11 20.19
CA SER A 73 -0.14 0.36 20.85
C SER A 73 -0.79 1.67 20.40
N GLU A 74 -0.03 2.53 19.73
CA GLU A 74 -0.51 3.83 19.28
C GLU A 74 -1.47 3.70 18.09
N ARG A 75 -2.39 4.65 18.03
CA ARG A 75 -3.34 4.83 16.94
C ARG A 75 -3.31 6.28 16.47
N LEU A 76 -3.43 6.50 15.17
CA LEU A 76 -3.54 7.82 14.56
C LEU A 76 -4.78 7.90 13.67
N ASP A 77 -5.02 9.05 13.08
CA ASP A 77 -5.98 9.13 11.97
C ASP A 77 -5.53 8.27 10.79
N VAL A 78 -6.45 7.97 9.90
CA VAL A 78 -6.24 7.02 8.81
C VAL A 78 -5.06 7.40 7.89
N LEU A 79 -4.84 8.70 7.64
CA LEU A 79 -3.78 9.14 6.74
C LEU A 79 -2.41 9.03 7.39
N ASN A 80 -2.29 9.50 8.62
CA ASN A 80 -1.03 9.43 9.35
C ASN A 80 -0.67 7.98 9.74
N ALA A 81 -1.64 7.14 10.10
CA ALA A 81 -1.40 5.71 10.32
C ALA A 81 -0.90 5.01 9.06
N ALA A 82 -1.50 5.30 7.90
CA ALA A 82 -1.04 4.77 6.61
C ALA A 82 0.41 5.18 6.32
N LEU A 83 0.74 6.46 6.53
CA LEU A 83 2.09 6.98 6.30
C LEU A 83 3.12 6.32 7.23
N ILE A 84 2.86 6.26 8.54
CA ILE A 84 3.78 5.64 9.50
C ILE A 84 3.97 4.16 9.20
N ASN A 85 2.90 3.42 8.90
CA ASN A 85 2.98 2.01 8.52
C ASN A 85 3.75 1.81 7.21
N GLY A 86 3.63 2.73 6.25
CA GLY A 86 4.42 2.71 5.01
C GLY A 86 5.90 2.92 5.27
N ILE A 87 6.27 3.89 6.10
CA ILE A 87 7.66 4.13 6.50
C ILE A 87 8.23 2.89 7.20
N SER A 88 7.52 2.31 8.16
CA SER A 88 8.00 1.12 8.87
C SER A 88 8.09 -0.11 7.98
N THR A 89 7.21 -0.26 6.99
CA THR A 89 7.30 -1.35 6.00
C THR A 89 8.60 -1.29 5.21
N HIS A 90 9.01 -0.08 4.79
CA HIS A 90 10.11 0.08 3.82
C HIS A 90 11.48 0.41 4.45
N VAL A 91 11.54 0.94 5.64
CA VAL A 91 12.78 1.51 6.23
C VAL A 91 13.96 0.52 6.34
N LEU A 92 13.71 -0.78 6.38
CA LEU A 92 14.74 -1.82 6.39
C LEU A 92 15.09 -2.37 5.00
N ASP A 93 14.38 -1.95 3.95
CA ASP A 93 14.58 -2.42 2.58
C ASP A 93 14.44 -3.96 2.43
N TYR A 94 13.52 -4.57 3.22
CA TYR A 94 13.20 -6.00 3.20
C TYR A 94 11.82 -6.32 2.63
N ASP A 95 11.10 -5.29 2.23
CA ASP A 95 9.82 -5.42 1.56
C ASP A 95 9.98 -5.90 0.11
N ASP A 96 8.88 -6.42 -0.43
CA ASP A 96 8.85 -7.01 -1.77
C ASP A 96 9.24 -6.02 -2.87
N THR A 97 9.79 -6.55 -3.96
CA THR A 97 10.36 -5.74 -5.04
C THR A 97 9.84 -6.19 -6.39
N HIS A 98 9.38 -5.26 -7.20
CA HIS A 98 9.22 -5.45 -8.63
C HIS A 98 10.50 -5.05 -9.34
N ALA A 99 11.17 -6.01 -10.02
CA ALA A 99 12.55 -5.91 -10.53
C ALA A 99 12.86 -4.72 -11.44
N ARG A 100 11.86 -3.97 -11.90
CA ARG A 100 12.02 -2.85 -12.84
C ARG A 100 11.19 -1.61 -12.48
N ALA A 101 10.47 -1.62 -11.37
CA ALA A 101 9.55 -0.52 -11.10
C ALA A 101 9.68 0.04 -9.68
N VAL A 102 9.23 -0.71 -8.67
CA VAL A 102 9.01 -0.17 -7.32
C VAL A 102 9.07 -1.28 -6.27
N HIS A 103 8.99 -0.91 -4.99
CA HIS A 103 8.62 -1.76 -3.87
C HIS A 103 7.09 -1.69 -3.70
N PRO A 104 6.31 -2.64 -4.25
CA PRO A 104 4.90 -2.39 -4.51
C PRO A 104 4.01 -2.47 -3.27
N SER A 105 4.41 -3.18 -2.23
CA SER A 105 3.56 -3.36 -1.05
C SER A 105 3.57 -2.17 -0.10
N ALA A 106 4.70 -1.51 0.08
CA ALA A 106 4.86 -0.42 1.04
C ALA A 106 3.95 0.80 0.77
N PRO A 107 3.71 1.25 -0.47
CA PRO A 107 2.77 2.34 -0.73
C PRO A 107 1.30 1.92 -0.71
N VAL A 108 0.97 0.63 -0.91
CA VAL A 108 -0.41 0.19 -1.12
C VAL A 108 -1.03 -0.44 0.13
N TRP A 109 -0.41 -1.49 0.72
CA TRP A 109 -0.99 -2.20 1.85
C TRP A 109 -1.23 -1.33 3.08
N PRO A 110 -0.30 -0.47 3.53
CA PRO A 110 -0.52 0.38 4.72
C PRO A 110 -1.74 1.28 4.59
N ALA A 111 -1.95 1.87 3.41
CA ALA A 111 -3.11 2.69 3.14
C ALA A 111 -4.42 1.89 3.18
N LEU A 112 -4.44 0.69 2.59
CA LEU A 112 -5.59 -0.20 2.58
C LEU A 112 -5.93 -0.71 3.99
N LEU A 113 -4.94 -1.10 4.79
CA LEU A 113 -5.14 -1.56 6.16
C LEU A 113 -5.70 -0.46 7.04
N ALA A 114 -5.11 0.74 7.00
CA ALA A 114 -5.60 1.89 7.75
C ALA A 114 -7.03 2.27 7.34
N PHE A 115 -7.33 2.25 6.05
CA PHE A 115 -8.69 2.50 5.55
C PHE A 115 -9.68 1.43 6.01
N ALA A 116 -9.28 0.15 6.03
CA ALA A 116 -10.14 -0.96 6.44
C ALA A 116 -10.50 -0.92 7.94
N GLU A 117 -9.61 -0.42 8.79
CA GLU A 117 -9.93 -0.19 10.19
C GLU A 117 -10.94 0.96 10.37
N TRP A 118 -10.83 1.99 9.55
CA TRP A 118 -11.76 3.13 9.57
C TRP A 118 -13.11 2.80 8.93
N ARG A 119 -13.09 2.06 7.82
CA ARG A 119 -14.28 1.61 7.08
C ARG A 119 -14.27 0.09 7.02
N LYS A 120 -15.26 -0.54 7.59
CA LYS A 120 -15.37 -2.01 7.56
C LYS A 120 -15.31 -2.52 6.12
N THR A 121 -14.21 -3.18 5.79
CA THR A 121 -13.90 -3.68 4.45
C THR A 121 -13.62 -5.17 4.55
N SER A 122 -14.13 -5.97 3.62
CA SER A 122 -13.86 -7.41 3.59
C SER A 122 -12.44 -7.70 3.09
N GLY A 123 -11.89 -8.85 3.47
CA GLY A 123 -10.58 -9.29 2.97
C GLY A 123 -10.54 -9.45 1.44
N ALA A 124 -11.66 -9.81 0.81
CA ALA A 124 -11.78 -9.89 -0.65
C ALA A 124 -11.65 -8.51 -1.31
N GLU A 125 -12.30 -7.49 -0.74
CA GLU A 125 -12.19 -6.10 -1.22
C GLU A 125 -10.77 -5.57 -1.03
N LEU A 126 -10.11 -5.88 0.09
CA LEU A 126 -8.71 -5.50 0.34
C LEU A 126 -7.75 -6.11 -0.68
N VAL A 127 -7.84 -7.43 -0.90
CA VAL A 127 -7.01 -8.12 -1.89
C VAL A 127 -7.27 -7.58 -3.30
N HIS A 128 -8.53 -7.31 -3.65
CA HIS A 128 -8.88 -6.71 -4.93
C HIS A 128 -8.24 -5.33 -5.10
N ALA A 129 -8.40 -4.45 -4.11
CA ALA A 129 -7.83 -3.11 -4.15
C ALA A 129 -6.30 -3.13 -4.19
N PHE A 130 -5.65 -4.06 -3.46
CA PHE A 130 -4.21 -4.25 -3.51
C PHE A 130 -3.72 -4.62 -4.91
N VAL A 131 -4.32 -5.64 -5.52
CA VAL A 131 -3.93 -6.08 -6.87
C VAL A 131 -4.07 -4.94 -7.88
N LEU A 132 -5.15 -4.16 -7.81
CA LEU A 132 -5.35 -3.00 -8.69
C LEU A 132 -4.36 -1.86 -8.42
N GLY A 133 -4.01 -1.63 -7.14
CA GLY A 133 -3.00 -0.64 -6.75
C GLY A 133 -1.63 -0.99 -7.33
N VAL A 134 -1.16 -2.22 -7.07
CA VAL A 134 0.12 -2.72 -7.58
C VAL A 134 0.17 -2.73 -9.11
N GLU A 135 -0.89 -3.19 -9.78
CA GLU A 135 -0.97 -3.15 -11.26
C GLU A 135 -0.84 -1.73 -11.80
N THR A 136 -1.46 -0.77 -11.11
CA THR A 136 -1.43 0.63 -11.52
C THR A 136 -0.06 1.25 -11.34
N GLU A 137 0.54 1.10 -10.16
CA GLU A 137 1.85 1.70 -9.87
C GLU A 137 2.97 1.07 -10.70
N CYS A 138 2.95 -0.25 -10.89
CA CYS A 138 3.93 -0.92 -11.74
C CYS A 138 3.84 -0.46 -13.21
N ARG A 139 2.63 -0.25 -13.74
CA ARG A 139 2.47 0.28 -15.11
C ARG A 139 2.99 1.71 -15.22
N ILE A 140 2.73 2.55 -14.23
CA ILE A 140 3.24 3.93 -14.19
C ILE A 140 4.77 3.90 -14.06
N GLY A 141 5.32 3.13 -13.12
CA GLY A 141 6.77 2.99 -12.93
C GLY A 141 7.49 2.51 -14.17
N LEU A 142 6.95 1.49 -14.85
CA LEU A 142 7.53 0.99 -16.11
C LEU A 142 7.45 2.02 -17.25
N SER A 143 6.55 2.98 -17.22
CA SER A 143 6.43 4.03 -18.24
C SER A 143 7.52 5.09 -18.15
N VAL A 144 8.18 5.21 -17.00
CA VAL A 144 9.27 6.15 -16.73
C VAL A 144 10.65 5.48 -16.59
N PHE A 145 10.68 4.14 -16.62
CA PHE A 145 11.93 3.37 -16.63
C PHE A 145 12.62 3.49 -18.02
N PRO A 146 13.96 3.64 -18.12
CA PRO A 146 14.95 3.62 -17.02
C PRO A 146 15.34 5.01 -16.47
N GLU A 147 14.63 6.06 -16.81
CA GLU A 147 14.96 7.45 -16.44
C GLU A 147 14.71 7.77 -14.96
N HIS A 148 14.00 6.85 -14.27
CA HIS A 148 13.69 6.99 -12.86
C HIS A 148 14.55 6.09 -12.01
#